data_9e658014791a83b65ab09d937bd42abe
#
_entry.id   9e658014791a83b65ab09d937bd42abe
#
_cell.length_a   1.000
_cell.length_b   1.000
_cell.length_c   1.000
_cell.angle_alpha   90.00
_cell.angle_beta   90.00
_cell.angle_gamma   90.00
#
_symmetry.space_group_name_H-M   'P 1'
#
loop_
_entity.id
_entity.type
_entity.pdbx_description
1 polymer ?
#
loop_
_entity_poly.entity_id
_entity_poly.type
_entity_poly.pdbx_seq_one_letter_code
_entity_poly.pdbx_strand_id
1 'polypeptide(L)'
;MVKEIYKKYSIVKDLFSRADDVLGFRLSNIILNGPTAKINLTENTQPAIFVVSYSLFTLIKKEFNINLNQAKFFAGHSLGEFSALACANSLSFDDTVLLLNQRGKSMQVAVPAGQGGMLVVLGKDIDYID
;
A
#
# COMPACT_ATOMS: atom_id res chain seq x y z
N MET A 1 -11.78 2.93 -9.86
CA MET A 1 -11.81 1.48 -9.56
C MET A 1 -11.94 1.20 -8.05
N VAL A 2 -11.06 1.67 -7.18
CA VAL A 2 -11.16 1.39 -5.73
C VAL A 2 -12.44 1.93 -5.09
N LYS A 3 -12.95 3.08 -5.53
CA LYS A 3 -14.21 3.67 -5.01
C LYS A 3 -15.42 2.75 -5.17
N GLU A 4 -15.53 2.05 -6.28
CA GLU A 4 -16.64 1.14 -6.53
C GLU A 4 -16.55 -0.10 -5.64
N ILE A 5 -15.36 -0.65 -5.48
CA ILE A 5 -15.11 -1.79 -4.59
C ILE A 5 -15.38 -1.38 -3.13
N TYR A 6 -14.90 -0.21 -2.72
CA TYR A 6 -15.16 0.34 -1.39
C TYR A 6 -16.67 0.50 -1.11
N LYS A 7 -17.45 1.01 -2.08
CA LYS A 7 -18.90 1.15 -1.90
C LYS A 7 -19.61 -0.18 -1.78
N LYS A 8 -19.19 -1.18 -2.56
CA LYS A 8 -19.88 -2.45 -2.73
C LYS A 8 -19.61 -3.44 -1.58
N TYR A 9 -18.40 -3.49 -1.04
CA TYR A 9 -17.98 -4.55 -0.11
C TYR A 9 -17.66 -4.02 1.28
N SER A 10 -18.36 -4.53 2.31
CA SER A 10 -18.17 -4.14 3.71
C SER A 10 -16.75 -4.41 4.19
N ILE A 11 -16.18 -5.56 3.83
CA ILE A 11 -14.82 -5.94 4.21
C ILE A 11 -13.76 -4.92 3.78
N VAL A 12 -13.96 -4.26 2.64
CA VAL A 12 -13.06 -3.21 2.18
C VAL A 12 -13.21 -1.95 3.04
N LYS A 13 -14.48 -1.59 3.37
CA LYS A 13 -14.75 -0.46 4.28
C LYS A 13 -14.14 -0.67 5.65
N ASP A 14 -14.25 -1.90 6.18
CA ASP A 14 -13.73 -2.26 7.50
C ASP A 14 -12.20 -2.13 7.55
N LEU A 15 -11.49 -2.61 6.51
CA LEU A 15 -10.03 -2.49 6.41
C LEU A 15 -9.58 -1.03 6.25
N PHE A 16 -10.31 -0.23 5.49
CA PHE A 16 -10.04 1.21 5.34
C PHE A 16 -10.24 1.95 6.68
N SER A 17 -11.34 1.65 7.39
CA SER A 17 -11.61 2.22 8.71
C SER A 17 -10.53 1.81 9.71
N ARG A 18 -10.16 0.53 9.72
CA ARG A 18 -9.10 0.01 10.59
C ARG A 18 -7.75 0.70 10.33
N ALA A 19 -7.42 0.98 9.06
CA ALA A 19 -6.21 1.73 8.74
C ALA A 19 -6.27 3.18 9.26
N ASP A 20 -7.43 3.84 9.18
CA ASP A 20 -7.64 5.17 9.75
C ASP A 20 -7.41 5.17 11.26
N ASP A 21 -7.99 4.19 11.96
CA ASP A 21 -7.88 4.04 13.42
C ASP A 21 -6.41 3.82 13.85
N VAL A 22 -5.71 2.94 13.13
CA VAL A 22 -4.29 2.62 13.39
C VAL A 22 -3.39 3.84 13.18
N LEU A 23 -3.64 4.63 12.15
CA LEU A 23 -2.83 5.81 11.81
C LEU A 23 -3.21 7.06 12.60
N GLY A 24 -4.40 7.11 13.19
CA GLY A 24 -4.94 8.29 13.86
C GLY A 24 -5.34 9.41 12.91
N PHE A 25 -5.45 9.15 11.61
CA PHE A 25 -5.94 10.11 10.62
C PHE A 25 -6.67 9.40 9.48
N ARG A 26 -7.48 10.16 8.71
CA ARG A 26 -8.37 9.64 7.65
C ARG A 26 -7.62 9.34 6.34
N LEU A 27 -6.78 8.29 6.33
CA LEU A 27 -6.12 7.80 5.10
C LEU A 27 -7.16 7.38 4.06
N SER A 28 -8.26 6.77 4.49
CA SER A 28 -9.39 6.39 3.64
C SER A 28 -9.90 7.57 2.80
N ASN A 29 -10.05 8.74 3.42
CA ASN A 29 -10.49 9.94 2.73
C ASN A 29 -9.46 10.43 1.69
N ILE A 30 -8.17 10.35 2.01
CA ILE A 30 -7.10 10.71 1.09
C ILE A 30 -7.12 9.77 -0.14
N ILE A 31 -7.31 8.47 0.07
CA ILE A 31 -7.41 7.47 -1.01
C ILE A 31 -8.63 7.73 -1.90
N LEU A 32 -9.77 8.00 -1.28
CA LEU A 32 -11.05 8.09 -2.00
C LEU A 32 -11.29 9.46 -2.63
N ASN A 33 -10.87 10.52 -2.00
CA ASN A 33 -11.26 11.89 -2.36
C ASN A 33 -10.06 12.82 -2.63
N GLY A 34 -8.83 12.40 -2.30
CA GLY A 34 -7.65 13.22 -2.46
C GLY A 34 -7.46 14.24 -1.33
N PRO A 35 -6.81 15.36 -1.59
CA PRO A 35 -6.28 15.82 -2.89
C PRO A 35 -5.05 15.04 -3.36
N THR A 36 -4.75 15.11 -4.66
CA THR A 36 -3.61 14.43 -5.28
C THR A 36 -2.28 14.77 -4.60
N ALA A 37 -2.10 16.02 -4.20
CA ALA A 37 -0.90 16.44 -3.48
C ALA A 37 -0.69 15.66 -2.16
N LYS A 38 -1.76 15.33 -1.43
CA LYS A 38 -1.66 14.55 -0.19
C LYS A 38 -1.37 13.07 -0.45
N ILE A 39 -2.02 12.46 -1.46
CA ILE A 39 -1.80 11.04 -1.75
C ILE A 39 -0.39 10.80 -2.30
N ASN A 40 0.22 11.78 -2.96
CA ASN A 40 1.57 11.70 -3.52
C ASN A 40 2.69 11.86 -2.48
N LEU A 41 2.39 12.30 -1.26
CA LEU A 41 3.36 12.25 -0.17
C LEU A 41 3.67 10.79 0.15
N THR A 42 4.95 10.41 0.14
CA THR A 42 5.34 9.00 0.26
C THR A 42 4.89 8.37 1.58
N GLU A 43 4.75 9.15 2.64
CA GLU A 43 4.18 8.75 3.92
C GLU A 43 2.71 8.31 3.84
N ASN A 44 1.96 8.83 2.84
CA ASN A 44 0.58 8.47 2.57
C ASN A 44 0.47 7.45 1.43
N THR A 45 1.30 7.59 0.39
CA THR A 45 1.30 6.70 -0.78
C THR A 45 1.53 5.25 -0.38
N GLN A 46 2.53 5.01 0.47
CA GLN A 46 2.92 3.64 0.82
C GLN A 46 1.82 2.91 1.59
N PRO A 47 1.30 3.40 2.71
CA PRO A 47 0.20 2.72 3.38
C PRO A 47 -1.08 2.69 2.54
N ALA A 48 -1.34 3.69 1.68
CA ALA A 48 -2.51 3.70 0.80
C ALA A 48 -2.47 2.55 -0.22
N ILE A 49 -1.33 2.32 -0.88
CA ILE A 49 -1.16 1.21 -1.82
C ILE A 49 -1.32 -0.12 -1.09
N PHE A 50 -0.74 -0.26 0.10
CA PHE A 50 -0.88 -1.46 0.92
C PHE A 50 -2.34 -1.74 1.28
N VAL A 51 -3.04 -0.75 1.85
CA VAL A 51 -4.45 -0.90 2.28
C VAL A 51 -5.33 -1.33 1.11
N VAL A 52 -5.15 -0.74 -0.07
CA VAL A 52 -5.89 -1.12 -1.27
C VAL A 52 -5.54 -2.55 -1.70
N SER A 53 -4.26 -2.89 -1.78
CA SER A 53 -3.80 -4.21 -2.23
C SER A 53 -4.24 -5.32 -1.29
N TYR A 54 -4.09 -5.12 0.02
CA TYR A 54 -4.51 -6.08 1.03
C TYR A 54 -6.04 -6.24 1.08
N SER A 55 -6.78 -5.14 0.87
CA SER A 55 -8.24 -5.19 0.76
C SER A 55 -8.68 -6.03 -0.44
N LEU A 56 -8.03 -5.88 -1.59
CA LEU A 56 -8.31 -6.70 -2.78
C LEU A 56 -7.95 -8.18 -2.54
N PHE A 57 -6.80 -8.46 -1.94
CA PHE A 57 -6.39 -9.80 -1.58
C PHE A 57 -7.43 -10.48 -0.66
N THR A 58 -7.85 -9.78 0.38
CA THR A 58 -8.84 -10.27 1.34
C THR A 58 -10.22 -10.47 0.69
N LEU A 59 -10.62 -9.55 -0.18
CA LEU A 59 -11.87 -9.63 -0.94
C LEU A 59 -11.88 -10.85 -1.85
N ILE A 60 -10.82 -11.07 -2.64
CA ILE A 60 -10.69 -12.22 -3.54
C ILE A 60 -10.79 -13.53 -2.75
N LYS A 61 -10.11 -13.61 -1.62
CA LYS A 61 -10.11 -14.78 -0.76
C LYS A 61 -11.49 -15.09 -0.18
N LYS A 62 -12.25 -14.06 0.24
CA LYS A 62 -13.54 -14.24 0.92
C LYS A 62 -14.74 -14.33 -0.03
N GLU A 63 -14.81 -13.45 -1.03
CA GLU A 63 -16.00 -13.33 -1.89
C GLU A 63 -15.95 -14.25 -3.11
N PHE A 64 -14.72 -14.57 -3.58
CA PHE A 64 -14.56 -15.40 -4.77
C PHE A 64 -14.11 -16.84 -4.44
N ASN A 65 -14.00 -17.17 -3.15
CA ASN A 65 -13.61 -18.49 -2.65
C ASN A 65 -12.30 -19.02 -3.29
N ILE A 66 -11.38 -18.11 -3.61
CA ILE A 66 -10.07 -18.47 -4.16
C ILE A 66 -9.13 -18.79 -3.00
N ASN A 67 -8.64 -20.00 -2.96
CA ASN A 67 -7.70 -20.42 -1.92
C ASN A 67 -6.27 -19.92 -2.21
N LEU A 68 -6.01 -18.68 -1.84
CA LEU A 68 -4.69 -18.05 -1.99
C LEU A 68 -3.62 -18.64 -1.03
N ASN A 69 -4.03 -19.48 -0.06
CA ASN A 69 -3.07 -20.19 0.81
C ASN A 69 -2.30 -21.29 0.06
N GLN A 70 -2.72 -21.63 -1.17
CA GLN A 70 -1.99 -22.55 -2.04
C GLN A 70 -0.84 -21.89 -2.79
N ALA A 71 -0.70 -20.56 -2.71
CA ALA A 71 0.44 -19.87 -3.28
C ALA A 71 1.73 -20.36 -2.59
N LYS A 72 2.70 -20.80 -3.41
CA LYS A 72 4.00 -21.27 -2.90
C LYS A 72 4.88 -20.11 -2.45
N PHE A 73 4.71 -18.95 -3.07
CA PHE A 73 5.51 -17.75 -2.81
C PHE A 73 4.64 -16.52 -2.82
N PHE A 74 4.99 -15.57 -1.97
CA PHE A 74 4.52 -14.19 -2.01
C PHE A 74 5.74 -13.32 -2.28
N ALA A 75 5.65 -12.44 -3.25
CA ALA A 75 6.73 -11.55 -3.63
C ALA A 75 6.19 -10.13 -3.86
N GLY A 76 7.03 -9.15 -3.61
CA GLY A 76 6.69 -7.76 -3.82
C GLY A 76 7.93 -6.89 -3.95
N HIS A 77 7.83 -5.83 -4.77
CA HIS A 77 8.88 -4.85 -4.96
C HIS A 77 8.68 -3.67 -4.00
N SER A 78 9.76 -3.23 -3.31
CA SER A 78 9.75 -2.08 -2.40
C SER A 78 8.68 -2.22 -1.30
N LEU A 79 7.68 -1.34 -1.24
CA LEU A 79 6.55 -1.47 -0.30
C LEU A 79 5.74 -2.76 -0.52
N GLY A 80 5.80 -3.32 -1.72
CA GLY A 80 5.14 -4.58 -2.06
C GLY A 80 5.68 -5.78 -1.28
N GLU A 81 6.92 -5.74 -0.79
CA GLU A 81 7.48 -6.74 0.13
C GLU A 81 6.67 -6.81 1.42
N PHE A 82 6.34 -5.66 2.00
CA PHE A 82 5.47 -5.60 3.18
C PHE A 82 4.07 -6.14 2.89
N SER A 83 3.53 -5.86 1.71
CA SER A 83 2.24 -6.43 1.28
C SER A 83 2.33 -7.95 1.16
N ALA A 84 3.42 -8.48 0.58
CA ALA A 84 3.65 -9.90 0.47
C ALA A 84 3.76 -10.58 1.85
N LEU A 85 4.50 -9.98 2.80
CA LEU A 85 4.61 -10.47 4.17
C LEU A 85 3.26 -10.47 4.90
N ALA A 86 2.46 -9.42 4.74
CA ALA A 86 1.12 -9.36 5.33
C ALA A 86 0.17 -10.40 4.72
N CYS A 87 0.20 -10.57 3.39
CA CYS A 87 -0.60 -11.60 2.70
C CYS A 87 -0.18 -13.03 3.09
N ALA A 88 1.10 -13.23 3.40
CA ALA A 88 1.64 -14.49 3.91
C ALA A 88 1.41 -14.69 5.43
N ASN A 89 0.72 -13.77 6.10
CA ASN A 89 0.51 -13.74 7.56
C ASN A 89 1.81 -13.64 8.40
N SER A 90 2.90 -13.16 7.81
CA SER A 90 4.17 -12.92 8.52
C SER A 90 4.19 -11.57 9.25
N LEU A 91 3.35 -10.63 8.81
CA LEU A 91 3.08 -9.36 9.48
C LEU A 91 1.58 -9.18 9.67
N SER A 92 1.18 -8.52 10.76
CA SER A 92 -0.21 -8.12 10.93
C SER A 92 -0.56 -6.95 10.00
N PHE A 93 -1.85 -6.78 9.71
CA PHE A 93 -2.32 -5.63 8.94
C PHE A 93 -1.94 -4.31 9.63
N ASP A 94 -2.16 -4.20 10.92
CA ASP A 94 -1.94 -2.99 11.71
C ASP A 94 -0.46 -2.61 11.74
N ASP A 95 0.41 -3.57 12.05
CA ASP A 95 1.86 -3.34 12.05
C ASP A 95 2.35 -2.92 10.65
N THR A 96 1.81 -3.54 9.60
CA THR A 96 2.20 -3.20 8.23
C THR A 96 1.80 -1.77 7.86
N VAL A 97 0.60 -1.33 8.25
CA VAL A 97 0.14 0.06 8.05
C VAL A 97 1.07 1.05 8.75
N LEU A 98 1.41 0.79 10.02
CA LEU A 98 2.30 1.64 10.81
C LEU A 98 3.72 1.68 10.23
N LEU A 99 4.28 0.52 9.90
CA LEU A 99 5.63 0.40 9.33
C LEU A 99 5.74 1.16 8.01
N LEU A 100 4.76 1.04 7.13
CA LEU A 100 4.76 1.72 5.83
C LEU A 100 4.59 3.23 5.96
N ASN A 101 3.77 3.71 6.90
CA ASN A 101 3.69 5.14 7.21
C ASN A 101 5.02 5.66 7.76
N GLN A 102 5.64 4.94 8.71
CA GLN A 102 6.93 5.31 9.28
C GLN A 102 8.05 5.28 8.22
N ARG A 103 8.08 4.24 7.38
CA ARG A 103 9.02 4.15 6.25
C ARG A 103 8.88 5.35 5.32
N GLY A 104 7.63 5.70 4.96
CA GLY A 104 7.36 6.86 4.11
C GLY A 104 7.86 8.17 4.72
N LYS A 105 7.63 8.38 6.02
CA LYS A 105 8.15 9.54 6.75
C LYS A 105 9.67 9.58 6.75
N SER A 106 10.33 8.46 7.02
CA SER A 106 11.80 8.37 7.03
C SER A 106 12.39 8.67 5.64
N MET A 107 11.79 8.17 4.58
CA MET A 107 12.20 8.48 3.20
C MET A 107 12.02 9.96 2.86
N GLN A 108 10.92 10.58 3.32
CA GLN A 108 10.67 12.00 3.08
C GLN A 108 11.64 12.91 3.83
N VAL A 109 12.09 12.50 5.02
CA VAL A 109 13.13 13.21 5.79
C VAL A 109 14.49 13.06 5.15
N ALA A 110 14.82 11.87 4.64
CA ALA A 110 16.12 11.60 3.99
C ALA A 110 16.32 12.45 2.72
N VAL A 111 15.25 12.69 1.96
CA VAL A 111 15.27 13.54 0.76
C VAL A 111 14.04 14.46 0.79
N PRO A 112 14.21 15.72 1.24
CA PRO A 112 13.12 16.68 1.30
C PRO A 112 12.47 16.91 -0.08
N ALA A 113 11.17 17.18 -0.07
CA ALA A 113 10.40 17.42 -1.30
C ALA A 113 11.05 18.55 -2.15
N GLY A 114 11.27 18.28 -3.43
CA GLY A 114 11.88 19.23 -4.36
C GLY A 114 13.41 19.27 -4.37
N GLN A 115 14.09 18.51 -3.48
CA GLN A 115 15.55 18.45 -3.44
C GLN A 115 16.14 17.19 -4.09
N GLY A 116 15.29 16.28 -4.50
CA GLY A 116 15.69 15.06 -5.19
C GLY A 116 14.52 14.36 -5.86
N GLY A 117 14.81 13.27 -6.55
CA GLY A 117 13.82 12.47 -7.27
C GLY A 117 14.27 11.03 -7.39
N MET A 118 13.37 10.20 -7.85
CA MET A 118 13.64 8.80 -8.19
C MET A 118 13.31 8.59 -9.66
N LEU A 119 14.28 8.11 -10.42
CA LEU A 119 14.10 7.72 -11.81
C LEU A 119 14.17 6.21 -11.92
N VAL A 120 13.18 5.61 -12.58
CA VAL A 120 13.17 4.18 -12.88
C VAL A 120 13.43 4.00 -14.37
N VAL A 121 14.52 3.32 -14.70
CA VAL A 121 14.87 2.98 -16.08
C VAL A 121 14.41 1.57 -16.37
N LEU A 122 13.64 1.38 -17.45
CA LEU A 122 13.12 0.08 -17.87
C LEU A 122 13.72 -0.35 -19.20
N GLY A 123 14.12 -1.64 -19.29
CA GLY A 123 14.50 -2.26 -20.56
C GLY A 123 15.83 -1.77 -21.14
N LYS A 124 16.74 -1.30 -20.31
CA LYS A 124 18.11 -0.94 -20.69
C LYS A 124 19.13 -1.66 -19.83
N ASP A 125 20.26 -2.02 -20.43
CA ASP A 125 21.42 -2.52 -19.69
C ASP A 125 22.02 -1.38 -18.85
N ILE A 126 22.65 -1.75 -17.72
CA ILE A 126 23.19 -0.79 -16.75
C ILE A 126 24.23 0.14 -17.36
N ASP A 127 24.96 -0.32 -18.36
CA ASP A 127 26.02 0.42 -19.08
C ASP A 127 25.49 1.61 -19.90
N TYR A 128 24.16 1.77 -20.00
CA TYR A 128 23.51 2.91 -20.67
C TYR A 128 22.94 3.93 -19.67
N ILE A 129 23.23 3.76 -18.38
CA ILE A 129 22.72 4.64 -17.33
C ILE A 129 23.93 5.41 -16.76
N ASP A 130 24.19 6.58 -17.34
CA ASP A 130 25.16 7.56 -16.84
C ASP A 130 24.50 8.56 -15.89
#